data_bb3cc02ac039d6c7b22039aaa23cd1bd
#
_entry.id   bb3cc02ac039d6c7b22039aaa23cd1bd
#
_cell.length_a   1.000
_cell.length_b   1.000
_cell.length_c   1.000
_cell.angle_alpha   90.00
_cell.angle_beta   90.00
_cell.angle_gamma   90.00
#
_symmetry.space_group_name_H-M   'P 1'
#
loop_
_entity.id
_entity.type
_entity.pdbx_description
1 polymer ?
#
loop_
_entity_poly.entity_id
_entity_poly.type
_entity_poly.pdbx_seq_one_letter_code
_entity_poly.pdbx_strand_id
1 'polypeptide(L)'
;MAVEAADGDLLHVVVLLGAAVVAVPLFKRLGLGSILGYLAAGLVIGPFGLKLITDSHAILHIAEFGVVMFLFLIGLEMKPSHLWKLRNQIFGLGTLQVTISSLFLTLIGLAYGFSFVMSFISAVGFTLTSTAMVMQIMDERHEISTPQGQRIVSILLFEDLLIVPMLAIVAFLAPDNPNAVADAVPLWQKIGVAALSLAALIATGIWLLNPLFKILAKSKAREVMTAAALLVVLGAAYLMELGGLSMAMGAFLAGVLLSESDFRHQLEADIEPFRGLLLGLFFLAVGMSLDVATVFNNWKVILSATVLMIILKCLAIYGVARFAKASHHTAIHRAVLMSQGGEFAFVLLASAAAQQAINAEVLANMTAIVVLSMITTPFSVMLFDRCFKEPRAAAAVDDVEEHAGELNGNVLIIGFGRMGQVVSQMPLAYGATISILDNDPDIINVAREYGFKVYYGDATRADVLHASGVEHTDIVAVCVDDGESAVRIVENIHHINPNAKVFVRAWDRRNALALVKAEADFVVRETFYSSMKMGDEIVKALGASVQELRAVHDKVRDADKERFALEIAGKEFEGRRLLLGNIKKNS
;
A
#
# COMPACT_ATOMS: atom_id res chain seq x y z
N MET A 1 -11.55 -2.33 43.53
CA MET A 1 -10.26 -2.12 42.83
C MET A 1 -10.13 -2.93 41.53
N ALA A 2 -10.36 -4.24 41.45
CA ALA A 2 -10.29 -4.96 40.15
C ALA A 2 -11.45 -4.68 39.17
N VAL A 3 -12.64 -4.36 39.66
CA VAL A 3 -13.83 -4.03 38.86
C VAL A 3 -13.77 -2.60 38.30
N GLU A 4 -13.24 -1.64 39.06
CA GLU A 4 -13.05 -0.25 38.61
C GLU A 4 -11.95 -0.11 37.55
N ALA A 5 -10.92 -0.93 37.58
CA ALA A 5 -9.88 -0.96 36.56
C ALA A 5 -10.43 -1.49 35.20
N ALA A 6 -11.30 -2.52 35.25
CA ALA A 6 -11.89 -3.09 34.04
C ALA A 6 -12.92 -2.16 33.34
N ASP A 7 -13.66 -1.33 34.10
CA ASP A 7 -14.60 -0.36 33.54
C ASP A 7 -13.86 0.80 32.82
N GLY A 8 -12.70 1.22 33.34
CA GLY A 8 -11.87 2.25 32.70
C GLY A 8 -11.29 1.79 31.36
N ASP A 9 -10.80 0.56 31.30
CA ASP A 9 -10.17 0.00 30.10
C ASP A 9 -11.19 -0.18 28.96
N LEU A 10 -12.42 -0.62 29.25
CA LEU A 10 -13.46 -0.76 28.24
C LEU A 10 -13.89 0.60 27.67
N LEU A 11 -14.01 1.63 28.53
CA LEU A 11 -14.35 2.98 28.09
C LEU A 11 -13.28 3.53 27.16
N HIS A 12 -12.00 3.34 27.46
CA HIS A 12 -10.89 3.77 26.60
C HIS A 12 -10.99 3.12 25.21
N VAL A 13 -11.24 1.81 25.13
CA VAL A 13 -11.41 1.10 23.84
C VAL A 13 -12.61 1.66 23.05
N VAL A 14 -13.73 1.90 23.71
CA VAL A 14 -14.94 2.49 23.05
C VAL A 14 -14.65 3.89 22.53
N VAL A 15 -13.96 4.73 23.32
CA VAL A 15 -13.58 6.09 22.90
C VAL A 15 -12.63 6.06 21.70
N LEU A 16 -11.62 5.18 21.71
CA LEU A 16 -10.66 5.01 20.60
C LEU A 16 -11.37 4.59 19.31
N LEU A 17 -12.20 3.56 19.39
CA LEU A 17 -12.95 3.06 18.24
C LEU A 17 -13.98 4.11 17.74
N GLY A 18 -14.68 4.78 18.65
CA GLY A 18 -15.65 5.82 18.31
C GLY A 18 -15.02 7.01 17.61
N ALA A 19 -13.87 7.48 18.11
CA ALA A 19 -13.11 8.56 17.48
C ALA A 19 -12.63 8.17 16.06
N ALA A 20 -12.12 6.95 15.90
CA ALA A 20 -11.69 6.44 14.60
C ALA A 20 -12.84 6.33 13.60
N VAL A 21 -13.99 5.74 14.01
CA VAL A 21 -15.18 5.55 13.17
C VAL A 21 -15.78 6.88 12.69
N VAL A 22 -15.66 7.94 13.48
CA VAL A 22 -16.16 9.27 13.10
C VAL A 22 -15.15 10.04 12.25
N ALA A 23 -13.91 10.12 12.70
CA ALA A 23 -12.91 10.98 12.05
C ALA A 23 -12.43 10.43 10.70
N VAL A 24 -12.17 9.13 10.58
CA VAL A 24 -11.61 8.56 9.35
C VAL A 24 -12.53 8.74 8.13
N PRO A 25 -13.85 8.41 8.18
CA PRO A 25 -14.72 8.67 7.05
C PRO A 25 -14.88 10.17 6.72
N LEU A 26 -14.84 11.03 7.75
CA LEU A 26 -14.91 12.48 7.55
C LEU A 26 -13.70 12.99 6.76
N PHE A 27 -12.49 12.61 7.19
CA PHE A 27 -11.25 13.05 6.53
C PHE A 27 -11.07 12.41 5.14
N LYS A 28 -11.50 11.15 4.95
CA LYS A 28 -11.54 10.53 3.60
C LYS A 28 -12.47 11.27 2.65
N ARG A 29 -13.67 11.70 3.11
CA ARG A 29 -14.59 12.51 2.29
C ARG A 29 -14.01 13.87 1.92
N LEU A 30 -13.16 14.45 2.78
CA LEU A 30 -12.44 15.69 2.52
C LEU A 30 -11.22 15.51 1.59
N GLY A 31 -10.91 14.29 1.18
CA GLY A 31 -9.74 13.97 0.35
C GLY A 31 -8.40 14.01 1.10
N LEU A 32 -8.43 14.02 2.43
CA LEU A 32 -7.24 14.15 3.30
C LEU A 32 -6.63 12.80 3.72
N GLY A 33 -7.25 11.69 3.32
CA GLY A 33 -6.78 10.33 3.65
C GLY A 33 -7.13 9.87 5.06
N SER A 34 -6.88 8.57 5.33
CA SER A 34 -7.20 7.94 6.63
C SER A 34 -6.26 8.36 7.75
N ILE A 35 -4.97 8.51 7.45
CA ILE A 35 -3.91 8.81 8.43
C ILE A 35 -4.20 10.11 9.17
N LEU A 36 -4.54 11.17 8.42
CA LEU A 36 -4.84 12.47 9.03
C LEU A 36 -6.08 12.43 9.90
N GLY A 37 -7.08 11.59 9.53
CA GLY A 37 -8.25 11.33 10.37
C GLY A 37 -7.89 10.71 11.71
N TYR A 38 -7.02 9.70 11.73
CA TYR A 38 -6.54 9.09 12.96
C TYR A 38 -5.70 10.06 13.82
N LEU A 39 -4.76 10.80 13.21
CA LEU A 39 -3.93 11.80 13.93
C LEU A 39 -4.80 12.89 14.56
N ALA A 40 -5.77 13.43 13.83
CA ALA A 40 -6.69 14.45 14.34
C ALA A 40 -7.59 13.89 15.45
N ALA A 41 -8.11 12.67 15.31
CA ALA A 41 -8.88 12.01 16.34
C ALA A 41 -8.05 11.86 17.63
N GLY A 42 -6.79 11.40 17.51
CA GLY A 42 -5.88 11.24 18.63
C GLY A 42 -5.61 12.57 19.36
N LEU A 43 -5.37 13.64 18.63
CA LEU A 43 -5.19 14.98 19.19
C LEU A 43 -6.41 15.44 19.98
N VAL A 44 -7.61 15.18 19.46
CA VAL A 44 -8.87 15.58 20.10
C VAL A 44 -9.15 14.80 21.39
N ILE A 45 -9.00 13.48 21.39
CA ILE A 45 -9.31 12.64 22.56
C ILE A 45 -8.17 12.52 23.57
N GLY A 46 -6.96 12.89 23.15
CA GLY A 46 -5.73 12.76 23.92
C GLY A 46 -5.60 13.70 25.12
N PRO A 47 -4.43 13.62 25.83
CA PRO A 47 -4.15 14.36 27.06
C PRO A 47 -4.25 15.87 26.90
N PHE A 48 -3.98 16.38 25.72
CA PHE A 48 -3.96 17.81 25.42
C PHE A 48 -5.25 18.33 24.75
N GLY A 49 -6.18 17.42 24.39
CA GLY A 49 -7.51 17.75 23.86
C GLY A 49 -8.60 17.61 24.93
N LEU A 50 -9.56 16.74 24.69
CA LEU A 50 -10.69 16.46 25.60
C LEU A 50 -10.30 15.68 26.85
N LYS A 51 -9.06 15.19 26.95
CA LYS A 51 -8.52 14.40 28.06
C LYS A 51 -9.34 13.15 28.39
N LEU A 52 -9.94 12.56 27.37
CA LEU A 52 -10.69 11.30 27.52
C LEU A 52 -9.72 10.14 27.75
N ILE A 53 -8.51 10.24 27.22
CA ILE A 53 -7.41 9.29 27.42
C ILE A 53 -6.18 10.07 27.83
N THR A 54 -5.63 9.71 28.99
CA THR A 54 -4.50 10.42 29.60
C THR A 54 -3.16 9.71 29.39
N ASP A 55 -3.17 8.39 29.23
CA ASP A 55 -1.96 7.58 29.01
C ASP A 55 -1.82 7.22 27.52
N SER A 56 -1.11 8.09 26.80
CA SER A 56 -0.79 7.85 25.38
C SER A 56 0.30 6.80 25.17
N HIS A 57 1.19 6.58 26.18
CA HIS A 57 2.30 5.63 26.06
C HIS A 57 1.83 4.18 26.08
N ALA A 58 0.90 3.82 26.97
CA ALA A 58 0.33 2.47 27.02
C ALA A 58 -0.36 2.11 25.70
N ILE A 59 -1.08 3.07 25.10
CA ILE A 59 -1.75 2.84 23.82
C ILE A 59 -0.75 2.75 22.67
N LEU A 60 0.32 3.53 22.69
CA LEU A 60 1.37 3.48 21.67
C LEU A 60 2.02 2.08 21.62
N HIS A 61 2.34 1.48 22.77
CA HIS A 61 2.90 0.13 22.83
C HIS A 61 1.98 -0.94 22.22
N ILE A 62 0.67 -0.85 22.47
CA ILE A 62 -0.30 -1.77 21.84
C ILE A 62 -0.39 -1.50 20.33
N ALA A 63 -0.33 -0.25 19.95
CA ALA A 63 -0.45 0.19 18.57
C ALA A 63 0.78 -0.18 17.71
N GLU A 64 1.97 -0.32 18.30
CA GLU A 64 3.18 -0.79 17.63
C GLU A 64 3.00 -2.18 17.01
N PHE A 65 2.16 -3.04 17.61
CA PHE A 65 1.81 -4.34 17.02
C PHE A 65 1.07 -4.19 15.67
N GLY A 66 0.37 -3.09 15.46
CA GLY A 66 -0.27 -2.79 14.17
C GLY A 66 0.75 -2.54 13.06
N VAL A 67 1.81 -1.79 13.36
CA VAL A 67 2.93 -1.57 12.44
C VAL A 67 3.64 -2.90 12.13
N VAL A 68 3.85 -3.73 13.17
CA VAL A 68 4.43 -5.06 13.05
C VAL A 68 3.62 -5.94 12.09
N MET A 69 2.29 -6.01 12.26
CA MET A 69 1.42 -6.80 11.39
C MET A 69 1.37 -6.25 9.96
N PHE A 70 1.36 -4.93 9.82
CA PHE A 70 1.36 -4.29 8.52
C PHE A 70 2.64 -4.62 7.73
N LEU A 71 3.80 -4.49 8.36
CA LEU A 71 5.07 -4.79 7.71
C LEU A 71 5.25 -6.28 7.41
N PHE A 72 4.67 -7.16 8.21
CA PHE A 72 4.62 -8.59 7.88
C PHE A 72 3.87 -8.83 6.56
N LEU A 73 2.69 -8.22 6.37
CA LEU A 73 1.92 -8.35 5.12
C LEU A 73 2.69 -7.80 3.92
N ILE A 74 3.33 -6.63 4.06
CA ILE A 74 4.22 -6.11 3.02
C ILE A 74 5.36 -7.10 2.71
N GLY A 75 5.95 -7.71 3.74
CA GLY A 75 6.95 -8.75 3.57
C GLY A 75 6.44 -9.96 2.79
N LEU A 76 5.19 -10.39 3.02
CA LEU A 76 4.54 -11.48 2.26
C LEU A 76 4.38 -11.17 0.77
N GLU A 77 4.24 -9.90 0.39
CA GLU A 77 4.17 -9.48 -1.00
C GLU A 77 5.55 -9.46 -1.69
N MET A 78 6.64 -9.38 -0.90
CA MET A 78 8.00 -9.22 -1.42
C MET A 78 8.76 -10.56 -1.53
N LYS A 79 9.06 -10.99 -2.75
CA LYS A 79 9.86 -12.21 -3.00
C LYS A 79 11.34 -12.00 -2.60
N PRO A 80 11.99 -12.98 -1.92
CA PRO A 80 13.40 -12.91 -1.51
C PRO A 80 14.37 -12.64 -2.67
N SER A 81 14.10 -13.24 -3.82
CA SER A 81 14.89 -13.04 -5.06
C SER A 81 14.88 -11.59 -5.53
N HIS A 82 13.79 -10.85 -5.28
CA HIS A 82 13.64 -9.45 -5.63
C HIS A 82 14.44 -8.56 -4.69
N LEU A 83 14.37 -8.80 -3.36
CA LEU A 83 15.17 -8.08 -2.36
C LEU A 83 16.67 -8.25 -2.62
N TRP A 84 17.12 -9.45 -3.00
CA TRP A 84 18.51 -9.68 -3.35
C TRP A 84 18.98 -8.86 -4.57
N LYS A 85 18.11 -8.66 -5.56
CA LYS A 85 18.38 -7.76 -6.69
C LYS A 85 18.49 -6.30 -6.25
N LEU A 86 17.75 -5.90 -5.22
CA LEU A 86 17.71 -4.52 -4.68
C LEU A 86 18.84 -4.22 -3.69
N ARG A 87 19.72 -5.18 -3.31
CA ARG A 87 20.78 -4.99 -2.30
C ARG A 87 21.65 -3.75 -2.51
N ASN A 88 21.99 -3.43 -3.77
CA ASN A 88 22.77 -2.24 -4.09
C ASN A 88 21.99 -0.95 -3.86
N GLN A 89 20.68 -0.99 -3.94
CA GLN A 89 19.79 0.14 -3.63
C GLN A 89 19.61 0.28 -2.12
N ILE A 90 19.41 -0.82 -1.40
CA ILE A 90 19.29 -0.85 0.06
C ILE A 90 20.53 -0.24 0.70
N PHE A 91 21.70 -0.82 0.44
CA PHE A 91 22.95 -0.38 1.07
C PHE A 91 23.61 0.82 0.37
N GLY A 92 23.40 1.02 -0.93
CA GLY A 92 23.98 2.14 -1.67
C GLY A 92 23.16 3.42 -1.51
N LEU A 93 21.93 3.41 -1.99
CA LEU A 93 21.07 4.61 -1.93
C LEU A 93 20.63 4.94 -0.51
N GLY A 94 20.32 3.94 0.31
CA GLY A 94 19.95 4.15 1.71
C GLY A 94 21.08 4.81 2.49
N THR A 95 22.32 4.27 2.42
CA THR A 95 23.48 4.88 3.08
C THR A 95 23.72 6.30 2.61
N LEU A 96 23.67 6.53 1.30
CA LEU A 96 23.90 7.86 0.73
C LEU A 96 22.85 8.86 1.22
N GLN A 97 21.57 8.47 1.21
CA GLN A 97 20.45 9.31 1.64
C GLN A 97 20.55 9.68 3.13
N VAL A 98 20.77 8.68 3.99
CA VAL A 98 20.90 8.90 5.44
C VAL A 98 22.12 9.78 5.75
N THR A 99 23.28 9.48 5.13
CA THR A 99 24.51 10.25 5.38
C THR A 99 24.35 11.72 4.97
N ILE A 100 23.84 11.99 3.77
CA ILE A 100 23.67 13.37 3.27
C ILE A 100 22.62 14.10 4.10
N SER A 101 21.47 13.46 4.41
CA SER A 101 20.41 14.10 5.21
C SER A 101 20.90 14.41 6.63
N SER A 102 21.55 13.45 7.30
CA SER A 102 22.11 13.66 8.64
C SER A 102 23.19 14.72 8.66
N LEU A 103 24.06 14.76 7.64
CA LEU A 103 25.10 15.79 7.53
C LEU A 103 24.49 17.18 7.41
N PHE A 104 23.53 17.39 6.50
CA PHE A 104 22.89 18.70 6.32
C PHE A 104 22.16 19.17 7.56
N LEU A 105 21.39 18.28 8.19
CA LEU A 105 20.66 18.60 9.40
C LEU A 105 21.60 18.88 10.58
N THR A 106 22.72 18.14 10.71
CA THR A 106 23.75 18.39 11.73
C THR A 106 24.40 19.76 11.54
N LEU A 107 24.82 20.09 10.31
CA LEU A 107 25.43 21.40 10.01
C LEU A 107 24.51 22.57 10.36
N ILE A 108 23.22 22.42 10.17
CA ILE A 108 22.26 23.44 10.56
C ILE A 108 22.11 23.54 12.06
N GLY A 109 22.03 22.43 12.79
CA GLY A 109 22.05 22.46 14.25
C GLY A 109 23.25 23.21 14.79
N LEU A 110 24.44 22.95 14.23
CA LEU A 110 25.66 23.67 14.56
C LEU A 110 25.58 25.18 14.22
N ALA A 111 24.99 25.55 13.08
CA ALA A 111 24.80 26.94 12.67
C ALA A 111 23.84 27.70 13.60
N TYR A 112 22.87 26.99 14.23
CA TYR A 112 22.01 27.54 15.29
C TYR A 112 22.70 27.63 16.65
N GLY A 113 23.97 27.20 16.76
CA GLY A 113 24.75 27.26 17.99
C GLY A 113 24.54 26.11 18.97
N PHE A 114 23.89 25.04 18.54
CA PHE A 114 23.75 23.82 19.35
C PHE A 114 25.08 23.04 19.40
N SER A 115 25.30 22.26 20.46
CA SER A 115 26.46 21.39 20.55
C SER A 115 26.45 20.33 19.42
N PHE A 116 27.63 19.80 19.08
CA PHE A 116 27.75 18.75 18.06
C PHE A 116 26.91 17.54 18.42
N VAL A 117 26.95 17.08 19.67
CA VAL A 117 26.19 15.91 20.15
C VAL A 117 24.70 16.11 19.95
N MET A 118 24.17 17.25 20.41
CA MET A 118 22.75 17.56 20.26
C MET A 118 22.34 17.70 18.80
N SER A 119 23.15 18.38 17.97
CA SER A 119 22.89 18.57 16.55
C SER A 119 22.90 17.24 15.79
N PHE A 120 23.86 16.38 16.07
CA PHE A 120 23.99 15.08 15.42
C PHE A 120 22.85 14.12 15.80
N ILE A 121 22.54 13.99 17.11
CA ILE A 121 21.47 13.12 17.59
C ILE A 121 20.12 13.56 16.99
N SER A 122 19.84 14.86 17.00
CA SER A 122 18.61 15.40 16.43
C SER A 122 18.53 15.18 14.93
N ALA A 123 19.64 15.43 14.21
CA ALA A 123 19.75 15.24 12.77
C ALA A 123 19.49 13.78 12.38
N VAL A 124 20.08 12.83 13.09
CA VAL A 124 19.87 11.39 12.84
C VAL A 124 18.41 11.02 13.14
N GLY A 125 17.85 11.47 14.28
CA GLY A 125 16.45 11.23 14.59
C GLY A 125 15.50 11.76 13.52
N PHE A 126 15.73 12.97 13.01
CA PHE A 126 14.92 13.55 11.94
C PHE A 126 15.16 12.89 10.57
N THR A 127 16.31 12.28 10.35
CA THR A 127 16.61 11.59 9.09
C THR A 127 15.80 10.31 8.95
N LEU A 128 15.56 9.59 10.03
CA LEU A 128 14.72 8.38 10.01
C LEU A 128 13.29 8.74 9.60
N THR A 129 12.80 8.10 8.55
CA THR A 129 11.48 8.35 7.97
C THR A 129 10.46 7.42 8.60
N SER A 130 9.20 7.84 8.73
CA SER A 130 8.13 6.95 9.18
C SER A 130 7.81 5.90 8.12
N THR A 131 8.27 4.67 8.38
CA THR A 131 7.99 3.52 7.52
C THR A 131 6.50 3.24 7.46
N ALA A 132 5.80 3.25 8.60
CA ALA A 132 4.37 3.02 8.67
C ALA A 132 3.56 4.03 7.83
N MET A 133 3.90 5.33 7.89
CA MET A 133 3.19 6.36 7.14
C MET A 133 3.45 6.29 5.64
N VAL A 134 4.71 6.15 5.23
CA VAL A 134 5.06 6.06 3.80
C VAL A 134 4.41 4.84 3.16
N MET A 135 4.51 3.69 3.82
CA MET A 135 3.92 2.44 3.33
C MET A 135 2.39 2.54 3.24
N GLN A 136 1.72 3.15 4.24
CA GLN A 136 0.27 3.36 4.19
C GLN A 136 -0.15 4.26 3.03
N ILE A 137 0.57 5.36 2.77
CA ILE A 137 0.27 6.26 1.64
C ILE A 137 0.49 5.54 0.31
N MET A 138 1.56 4.75 0.19
CA MET A 138 1.85 3.97 -1.02
C MET A 138 0.85 2.83 -1.23
N ASP A 139 0.37 2.19 -0.16
CA ASP A 139 -0.66 1.16 -0.21
C ASP A 139 -2.01 1.73 -0.72
N GLU A 140 -2.45 2.85 -0.14
CA GLU A 140 -3.67 3.56 -0.58
C GLU A 140 -3.60 4.01 -2.07
N ARG A 141 -2.39 4.12 -2.63
CA ARG A 141 -2.12 4.52 -4.02
C ARG A 141 -1.77 3.36 -4.94
N HIS A 142 -1.68 2.14 -4.40
CA HIS A 142 -1.22 0.95 -5.13
C HIS A 142 0.18 1.11 -5.75
N GLU A 143 1.08 1.84 -5.07
CA GLU A 143 2.43 2.14 -5.55
C GLU A 143 3.51 1.17 -5.02
N ILE A 144 3.22 0.33 -4.02
CA ILE A 144 4.20 -0.53 -3.33
C ILE A 144 4.89 -1.48 -4.30
N SER A 145 4.14 -2.09 -5.21
CA SER A 145 4.64 -3.06 -6.20
C SER A 145 5.39 -2.42 -7.37
N THR A 146 5.30 -1.09 -7.54
CA THR A 146 6.01 -0.40 -8.62
C THR A 146 7.53 -0.38 -8.41
N PRO A 147 8.35 -0.30 -9.47
CA PRO A 147 9.81 -0.19 -9.33
C PRO A 147 10.26 1.01 -8.48
N GLN A 148 9.46 2.08 -8.46
CA GLN A 148 9.72 3.26 -7.64
C GLN A 148 9.37 3.01 -6.18
N GLY A 149 8.20 2.39 -5.92
CA GLY A 149 7.79 1.99 -4.58
C GLY A 149 8.78 1.02 -3.93
N GLN A 150 9.25 0.03 -4.66
CA GLN A 150 10.25 -0.92 -4.17
C GLN A 150 11.60 -0.28 -3.80
N ARG A 151 12.00 0.79 -4.51
CA ARG A 151 13.18 1.58 -4.14
C ARG A 151 12.96 2.36 -2.84
N ILE A 152 11.76 2.92 -2.64
CA ILE A 152 11.40 3.61 -1.40
C ILE A 152 11.41 2.60 -0.24
N VAL A 153 10.75 1.45 -0.40
CA VAL A 153 10.76 0.36 0.59
C VAL A 153 12.20 -0.07 0.94
N SER A 154 13.07 -0.20 -0.07
CA SER A 154 14.48 -0.54 0.14
C SER A 154 15.22 0.47 1.03
N ILE A 155 14.95 1.76 0.85
CA ILE A 155 15.57 2.82 1.66
C ILE A 155 15.00 2.81 3.08
N LEU A 156 13.69 2.66 3.24
CA LEU A 156 13.04 2.57 4.54
C LEU A 156 13.57 1.39 5.37
N LEU A 157 13.72 0.22 4.76
CA LEU A 157 14.34 -0.93 5.40
C LEU A 157 15.76 -0.67 5.87
N PHE A 158 16.52 0.10 5.09
CA PHE A 158 17.87 0.50 5.49
C PHE A 158 17.82 1.48 6.67
N GLU A 159 16.91 2.45 6.66
CA GLU A 159 16.70 3.40 7.76
C GLU A 159 16.32 2.67 9.05
N ASP A 160 15.44 1.66 8.99
CA ASP A 160 15.05 0.83 10.13
C ASP A 160 16.21 -0.01 10.68
N LEU A 161 17.07 -0.54 9.80
CA LEU A 161 18.27 -1.29 10.21
C LEU A 161 19.28 -0.40 10.93
N LEU A 162 19.34 0.89 10.58
CA LEU A 162 20.29 1.82 11.17
C LEU A 162 19.97 2.23 12.61
N ILE A 163 18.74 1.99 13.11
CA ILE A 163 18.38 2.41 14.48
C ILE A 163 19.32 1.82 15.53
N VAL A 164 19.74 0.57 15.37
CA VAL A 164 20.62 -0.12 16.33
C VAL A 164 22.01 0.52 16.41
N PRO A 165 22.76 0.70 15.30
CA PRO A 165 24.03 1.40 15.37
C PRO A 165 23.87 2.87 15.81
N MET A 166 22.75 3.53 15.51
CA MET A 166 22.52 4.91 15.95
C MET A 166 22.28 4.98 17.46
N LEU A 167 21.54 4.07 18.07
CA LEU A 167 21.41 3.97 19.52
C LEU A 167 22.75 3.73 20.21
N ALA A 168 23.61 2.88 19.62
CA ALA A 168 24.97 2.66 20.14
C ALA A 168 25.84 3.93 20.04
N ILE A 169 25.74 4.70 18.96
CA ILE A 169 26.45 5.98 18.79
C ILE A 169 25.94 7.01 19.80
N VAL A 170 24.62 7.08 20.02
CA VAL A 170 24.03 7.96 21.06
C VAL A 170 24.59 7.62 22.44
N ALA A 171 24.65 6.34 22.80
CA ALA A 171 25.24 5.88 24.05
C ALA A 171 26.73 6.24 24.19
N PHE A 172 27.47 6.22 23.07
CA PHE A 172 28.88 6.59 23.05
C PHE A 172 29.11 8.11 23.16
N LEU A 173 28.20 8.90 22.57
CA LEU A 173 28.27 10.37 22.59
C LEU A 173 27.68 11.01 23.85
N ALA A 174 26.97 10.24 24.68
CA ALA A 174 26.43 10.73 25.94
C ALA A 174 27.56 11.19 26.88
N PRO A 175 27.33 12.24 27.68
CA PRO A 175 28.30 12.67 28.69
C PRO A 175 28.66 11.52 29.63
N ASP A 176 29.94 11.44 29.99
CA ASP A 176 30.42 10.46 30.96
C ASP A 176 29.60 10.55 32.26
N ASN A 177 28.65 9.63 32.41
CA ASN A 177 27.96 9.46 33.70
C ASN A 177 28.72 8.41 34.47
N PRO A 178 29.40 8.77 35.59
CA PRO A 178 30.20 7.84 36.38
C PRO A 178 29.45 6.62 36.84
N ASN A 179 28.10 6.70 36.92
CA ASN A 179 27.20 5.61 37.31
C ASN A 179 26.69 4.74 36.15
N ALA A 180 26.89 5.15 34.90
CA ALA A 180 26.42 4.39 33.72
C ALA A 180 27.43 3.36 33.20
N VAL A 181 28.66 3.39 33.70
CA VAL A 181 29.77 2.55 33.22
C VAL A 181 29.70 1.10 33.77
N ALA A 182 28.87 0.86 34.83
CA ALA A 182 28.86 -0.46 35.50
C ALA A 182 28.10 -1.57 34.73
N ASP A 183 27.17 -1.21 33.80
CA ASP A 183 26.31 -2.19 33.12
C ASP A 183 26.31 -2.09 31.57
N ALA A 184 27.26 -1.38 31.00
CA ALA A 184 27.31 -1.24 29.52
C ALA A 184 27.78 -2.55 28.88
N VAL A 185 26.84 -3.31 28.34
CA VAL A 185 27.13 -4.48 27.51
C VAL A 185 28.05 -4.05 26.35
N PRO A 186 29.21 -4.68 26.14
CA PRO A 186 30.16 -4.31 25.10
C PRO A 186 29.51 -4.29 23.70
N LEU A 187 29.89 -3.34 22.85
CA LEU A 187 29.32 -3.16 21.50
C LEU A 187 29.36 -4.46 20.67
N TRP A 188 30.47 -5.20 20.74
CA TRP A 188 30.60 -6.49 20.05
C TRP A 188 29.58 -7.53 20.51
N GLN A 189 29.18 -7.49 21.79
CA GLN A 189 28.17 -8.37 22.34
C GLN A 189 26.76 -7.99 21.83
N LYS A 190 26.45 -6.69 21.75
CA LYS A 190 25.20 -6.19 21.14
C LYS A 190 25.10 -6.58 19.66
N ILE A 191 26.17 -6.38 18.91
CA ILE A 191 26.24 -6.80 17.50
C ILE A 191 26.11 -8.33 17.39
N GLY A 192 26.75 -9.08 18.26
CA GLY A 192 26.68 -10.55 18.28
C GLY A 192 25.26 -11.06 18.55
N VAL A 193 24.55 -10.48 19.51
CA VAL A 193 23.16 -10.84 19.83
C VAL A 193 22.23 -10.46 18.68
N ALA A 194 22.39 -9.27 18.08
CA ALA A 194 21.61 -8.84 16.91
C ALA A 194 21.83 -9.80 15.71
N ALA A 195 23.07 -10.15 15.41
CA ALA A 195 23.38 -11.10 14.35
C ALA A 195 22.83 -12.51 14.63
N LEU A 196 22.88 -12.96 15.89
CA LEU A 196 22.32 -14.25 16.30
C LEU A 196 20.80 -14.28 16.18
N SER A 197 20.11 -13.21 16.60
CA SER A 197 18.66 -13.09 16.47
C SER A 197 18.23 -13.10 15.00
N LEU A 198 18.95 -12.38 14.15
CA LEU A 198 18.70 -12.38 12.71
C LEU A 198 18.94 -13.77 12.08
N ALA A 199 20.04 -14.43 12.44
CA ALA A 199 20.34 -15.78 11.96
C ALA A 199 19.29 -16.80 12.45
N ALA A 200 18.85 -16.70 13.70
CA ALA A 200 17.80 -17.55 14.27
C ALA A 200 16.46 -17.34 13.54
N LEU A 201 16.10 -16.09 13.24
CA LEU A 201 14.88 -15.78 12.48
C LEU A 201 14.94 -16.40 11.07
N ILE A 202 16.04 -16.23 10.35
CA ILE A 202 16.23 -16.80 9.01
C ILE A 202 16.20 -18.33 9.06
N ALA A 203 16.89 -18.94 10.00
CA ALA A 203 16.91 -20.38 10.17
C ALA A 203 15.49 -20.93 10.49
N THR A 204 14.77 -20.30 11.38
CA THR A 204 13.38 -20.65 11.71
C THR A 204 12.48 -20.51 10.49
N GLY A 205 12.61 -19.42 9.74
CA GLY A 205 11.84 -19.16 8.52
C GLY A 205 12.01 -20.25 7.46
N ILE A 206 13.27 -20.61 7.18
CA ILE A 206 13.58 -21.59 6.13
C ILE A 206 13.22 -23.03 6.54
N TRP A 207 13.52 -23.42 7.79
CA TRP A 207 13.45 -24.82 8.17
C TRP A 207 12.22 -25.22 8.98
N LEU A 208 11.65 -24.29 9.76
CA LEU A 208 10.58 -24.60 10.71
C LEU A 208 9.19 -24.17 10.21
N LEU A 209 9.04 -22.99 9.59
CA LEU A 209 7.71 -22.43 9.34
C LEU A 209 6.91 -23.25 8.32
N ASN A 210 7.49 -23.61 7.19
CA ASN A 210 6.78 -24.41 6.17
C ASN A 210 6.31 -25.78 6.68
N PRO A 211 7.13 -26.61 7.36
CA PRO A 211 6.65 -27.84 8.00
C PRO A 211 5.58 -27.61 9.04
N LEU A 212 5.72 -26.57 9.87
CA LEU A 212 4.74 -26.20 10.89
C LEU A 212 3.36 -25.95 10.27
N PHE A 213 3.28 -25.08 9.27
CA PHE A 213 2.02 -24.76 8.60
C PHE A 213 1.42 -25.98 7.89
N LYS A 214 2.24 -26.87 7.29
CA LYS A 214 1.77 -28.13 6.69
C LYS A 214 1.12 -29.08 7.72
N ILE A 215 1.67 -29.13 8.94
CA ILE A 215 1.10 -29.93 10.02
C ILE A 215 -0.21 -29.32 10.52
N LEU A 216 -0.23 -28.00 10.72
CA LEU A 216 -1.41 -27.29 11.22
C LEU A 216 -2.57 -27.30 10.21
N ALA A 217 -2.30 -27.20 8.93
CA ALA A 217 -3.32 -27.27 7.89
C ALA A 217 -4.07 -28.61 7.89
N LYS A 218 -3.42 -29.72 8.31
CA LYS A 218 -4.06 -31.02 8.46
C LYS A 218 -5.09 -31.06 9.59
N SER A 219 -5.00 -30.19 10.58
CA SER A 219 -5.95 -30.13 11.71
C SER A 219 -7.32 -29.59 11.31
N LYS A 220 -7.43 -28.90 10.15
CA LYS A 220 -8.65 -28.23 9.64
C LYS A 220 -9.28 -27.22 10.63
N ALA A 221 -8.54 -26.80 11.65
CA ALA A 221 -8.99 -25.82 12.63
C ALA A 221 -8.50 -24.42 12.19
N ARG A 222 -9.43 -23.56 11.76
CA ARG A 222 -9.12 -22.21 11.25
C ARG A 222 -8.52 -21.33 12.34
N GLU A 223 -9.05 -21.43 13.56
CA GLU A 223 -8.58 -20.64 14.70
C GLU A 223 -7.11 -20.94 15.05
N VAL A 224 -6.68 -22.20 14.87
CA VAL A 224 -5.28 -22.62 15.12
C VAL A 224 -4.36 -22.04 14.04
N MET A 225 -4.80 -21.93 12.78
CA MET A 225 -4.03 -21.32 11.72
C MET A 225 -3.84 -19.82 11.96
N THR A 226 -4.90 -19.10 12.33
CA THR A 226 -4.82 -17.68 12.68
C THR A 226 -3.91 -17.45 13.90
N ALA A 227 -4.03 -18.29 14.95
CA ALA A 227 -3.15 -18.20 16.12
C ALA A 227 -1.68 -18.47 15.74
N ALA A 228 -1.41 -19.42 14.84
CA ALA A 228 -0.07 -19.69 14.36
C ALA A 228 0.50 -18.54 13.51
N ALA A 229 -0.33 -17.90 12.67
CA ALA A 229 0.06 -16.71 11.93
C ALA A 229 0.47 -15.57 12.87
N LEU A 230 -0.36 -15.28 13.88
CA LEU A 230 -0.05 -14.28 14.89
C LEU A 230 1.21 -14.64 15.69
N LEU A 231 1.38 -15.90 16.07
CA LEU A 231 2.57 -16.38 16.78
C LEU A 231 3.84 -16.17 15.95
N VAL A 232 3.80 -16.42 14.66
CA VAL A 232 4.96 -16.20 13.76
C VAL A 232 5.29 -14.71 13.67
N VAL A 233 4.28 -13.86 13.46
CA VAL A 233 4.49 -12.41 13.34
C VAL A 233 5.06 -11.83 14.64
N LEU A 234 4.36 -12.07 15.75
CA LEU A 234 4.75 -11.53 17.06
C LEU A 234 6.02 -12.19 17.59
N GLY A 235 6.22 -13.49 17.36
CA GLY A 235 7.43 -14.20 17.72
C GLY A 235 8.66 -13.71 16.98
N ALA A 236 8.53 -13.42 15.67
CA ALA A 236 9.61 -12.82 14.88
C ALA A 236 9.94 -11.39 15.36
N ALA A 237 8.91 -10.59 15.62
CA ALA A 237 9.07 -9.25 16.18
C ALA A 237 9.79 -9.29 17.53
N TYR A 238 9.33 -10.14 18.46
CA TYR A 238 9.94 -10.30 19.78
C TYR A 238 11.38 -10.83 19.73
N LEU A 239 11.65 -11.79 18.84
CA LEU A 239 13.02 -12.31 18.65
C LEU A 239 13.99 -11.20 18.20
N MET A 240 13.54 -10.31 17.33
CA MET A 240 14.37 -9.19 16.87
C MET A 240 14.53 -8.13 17.96
N GLU A 241 13.50 -7.86 18.73
CA GLU A 241 13.56 -6.97 19.90
C GLU A 241 14.58 -7.46 20.94
N LEU A 242 14.60 -8.76 21.26
CA LEU A 242 15.63 -9.37 22.11
C LEU A 242 17.05 -9.18 21.55
N GLY A 243 17.18 -9.10 20.21
CA GLY A 243 18.41 -8.76 19.52
C GLY A 243 18.77 -7.28 19.56
N GLY A 244 17.94 -6.43 20.15
CA GLY A 244 18.08 -4.97 20.10
C GLY A 244 17.78 -4.39 18.70
N LEU A 245 17.08 -5.15 17.86
CA LEU A 245 16.64 -4.75 16.52
C LEU A 245 15.17 -4.32 16.55
N SER A 246 14.69 -3.71 15.46
CA SER A 246 13.30 -3.29 15.33
C SER A 246 12.35 -4.50 15.23
N MET A 247 11.26 -4.49 16.02
CA MET A 247 10.15 -5.45 15.90
C MET A 247 9.57 -5.45 14.48
N ALA A 248 9.44 -4.28 13.89
CA ALA A 248 8.93 -4.06 12.54
C ALA A 248 9.77 -4.78 11.48
N MET A 249 11.10 -4.71 11.58
CA MET A 249 12.04 -5.43 10.71
C MET A 249 11.89 -6.95 10.87
N GLY A 250 11.70 -7.45 12.10
CA GLY A 250 11.47 -8.87 12.37
C GLY A 250 10.23 -9.40 11.66
N ALA A 251 9.13 -8.69 11.79
CA ALA A 251 7.88 -9.04 11.13
C ALA A 251 8.00 -9.00 9.60
N PHE A 252 8.61 -7.94 9.06
CA PHE A 252 8.86 -7.83 7.62
C PHE A 252 9.69 -9.01 7.08
N LEU A 253 10.80 -9.33 7.72
CA LEU A 253 11.64 -10.47 7.31
C LEU A 253 10.90 -11.81 7.41
N ALA A 254 10.10 -12.02 8.46
CA ALA A 254 9.24 -13.21 8.57
C ALA A 254 8.24 -13.29 7.41
N GLY A 255 7.64 -12.16 7.02
CA GLY A 255 6.77 -12.07 5.85
C GLY A 255 7.51 -12.44 4.57
N VAL A 256 8.70 -11.88 4.34
CA VAL A 256 9.55 -12.21 3.18
C VAL A 256 9.90 -13.70 3.12
N LEU A 257 10.25 -14.31 4.26
CA LEU A 257 10.58 -15.74 4.34
C LEU A 257 9.37 -16.64 4.02
N LEU A 258 8.16 -16.16 4.30
CA LEU A 258 6.91 -16.85 4.00
C LEU A 258 6.27 -16.47 2.67
N SER A 259 6.83 -15.51 1.93
CA SER A 259 6.28 -15.02 0.65
C SER A 259 6.23 -16.09 -0.45
N GLU A 260 7.10 -17.09 -0.37
CA GLU A 260 7.13 -18.25 -1.27
C GLU A 260 6.41 -19.48 -0.67
N SER A 261 5.74 -19.36 0.49
CA SER A 261 5.00 -20.43 1.13
C SER A 261 3.65 -20.70 0.45
N ASP A 262 3.24 -21.99 0.39
CA ASP A 262 1.92 -22.39 -0.08
C ASP A 262 0.77 -21.77 0.73
N PHE A 263 1.06 -21.28 1.94
CA PHE A 263 0.08 -20.72 2.88
C PHE A 263 0.02 -19.17 2.85
N ARG A 264 0.76 -18.51 1.95
CA ARG A 264 0.86 -17.04 1.87
C ARG A 264 -0.52 -16.37 1.89
N HIS A 265 -1.43 -16.75 1.01
CA HIS A 265 -2.76 -16.10 0.89
C HIS A 265 -3.63 -16.32 2.13
N GLN A 266 -3.48 -17.45 2.81
CA GLN A 266 -4.21 -17.70 4.04
C GLN A 266 -3.67 -16.85 5.18
N LEU A 267 -2.34 -16.73 5.31
CA LEU A 267 -1.68 -15.87 6.30
C LEU A 267 -2.07 -14.40 6.10
N GLU A 268 -2.08 -13.95 4.86
CA GLU A 268 -2.54 -12.62 4.48
C GLU A 268 -3.97 -12.36 4.96
N ALA A 269 -4.92 -13.23 4.58
CA ALA A 269 -6.32 -13.11 4.97
C ALA A 269 -6.55 -13.18 6.49
N ASP A 270 -5.73 -13.93 7.23
CA ASP A 270 -5.86 -14.09 8.67
C ASP A 270 -5.30 -12.87 9.45
N ILE A 271 -4.29 -12.18 8.93
CA ILE A 271 -3.64 -11.01 9.59
C ILE A 271 -4.29 -9.67 9.19
N GLU A 272 -4.84 -9.55 7.99
CA GLU A 272 -5.43 -8.31 7.43
C GLU A 272 -6.40 -7.58 8.39
N PRO A 273 -7.35 -8.25 9.09
CA PRO A 273 -8.28 -7.56 9.98
C PRO A 273 -7.59 -6.88 11.18
N PHE A 274 -6.51 -7.48 11.68
CA PHE A 274 -5.75 -6.93 12.81
C PHE A 274 -4.90 -5.75 12.38
N ARG A 275 -4.30 -5.81 11.17
CA ARG A 275 -3.51 -4.73 10.58
C ARG A 275 -4.27 -3.42 10.59
N GLY A 276 -5.46 -3.40 10.00
CA GLY A 276 -6.23 -2.16 9.82
C GLY A 276 -6.60 -1.48 11.14
N LEU A 277 -7.01 -2.27 12.13
CA LEU A 277 -7.37 -1.76 13.45
C LEU A 277 -6.16 -1.21 14.22
N LEU A 278 -5.10 -2.00 14.32
CA LEU A 278 -3.94 -1.65 15.15
C LEU A 278 -3.10 -0.53 14.53
N LEU A 279 -2.99 -0.50 13.19
CA LEU A 279 -2.32 0.61 12.49
C LEU A 279 -3.09 1.93 12.68
N GLY A 280 -4.43 1.88 12.67
CA GLY A 280 -5.25 3.03 13.02
C GLY A 280 -5.01 3.51 14.46
N LEU A 281 -4.90 2.58 15.42
CA LEU A 281 -4.55 2.90 16.81
C LEU A 281 -3.14 3.52 16.92
N PHE A 282 -2.18 3.08 16.11
CA PHE A 282 -0.84 3.66 16.09
C PHE A 282 -0.88 5.15 15.71
N PHE A 283 -1.50 5.51 14.60
CA PHE A 283 -1.61 6.92 14.21
C PHE A 283 -2.42 7.76 15.20
N LEU A 284 -3.41 7.17 15.83
CA LEU A 284 -4.20 7.80 16.87
C LEU A 284 -3.34 8.07 18.13
N ALA A 285 -2.51 7.11 18.56
CA ALA A 285 -1.57 7.27 19.68
C ALA A 285 -0.50 8.32 19.37
N VAL A 286 0.03 8.36 18.14
CA VAL A 286 0.94 9.42 17.68
C VAL A 286 0.27 10.79 17.77
N GLY A 287 -0.99 10.90 17.36
CA GLY A 287 -1.76 12.15 17.52
C GLY A 287 -1.92 12.57 18.98
N MET A 288 -2.16 11.63 19.90
CA MET A 288 -2.26 11.90 21.33
C MET A 288 -0.94 12.32 21.98
N SER A 289 0.22 11.91 21.44
CA SER A 289 1.53 12.24 21.99
C SER A 289 1.96 13.69 21.76
N LEU A 290 1.24 14.46 20.94
CA LEU A 290 1.56 15.84 20.66
C LEU A 290 1.20 16.73 21.85
N ASP A 291 2.21 17.30 22.52
CA ASP A 291 2.04 18.29 23.58
C ASP A 291 1.71 19.66 23.00
N VAL A 292 0.43 19.97 22.95
CA VAL A 292 -0.09 21.23 22.41
C VAL A 292 0.39 22.44 23.22
N ALA A 293 0.60 22.30 24.53
CA ALA A 293 1.09 23.39 25.38
C ALA A 293 2.53 23.75 25.00
N THR A 294 3.40 22.76 24.85
CA THR A 294 4.78 22.98 24.37
C THR A 294 4.79 23.57 22.96
N VAL A 295 3.94 23.08 22.06
CA VAL A 295 3.82 23.65 20.71
C VAL A 295 3.40 25.12 20.76
N PHE A 296 2.43 25.47 21.61
CA PHE A 296 1.96 26.85 21.72
C PHE A 296 3.01 27.78 22.33
N ASN A 297 3.73 27.35 23.34
CA ASN A 297 4.77 28.15 24.00
C ASN A 297 5.98 28.38 23.09
N ASN A 298 6.40 27.36 22.34
CA ASN A 298 7.61 27.39 21.50
C ASN A 298 7.28 27.40 20.00
N TRP A 299 6.05 27.83 19.60
CA TRP A 299 5.53 27.67 18.25
C TRP A 299 6.45 28.23 17.14
N LYS A 300 7.14 29.36 17.39
CA LYS A 300 8.06 29.94 16.41
C LYS A 300 9.25 29.03 16.11
N VAL A 301 9.84 28.45 17.16
CA VAL A 301 10.97 27.54 17.03
C VAL A 301 10.52 26.23 16.39
N ILE A 302 9.44 25.64 16.89
CA ILE A 302 8.94 24.34 16.41
C ILE A 302 8.50 24.45 14.95
N LEU A 303 7.72 25.47 14.59
CA LEU A 303 7.24 25.64 13.21
C LEU A 303 8.40 25.93 12.24
N SER A 304 9.30 26.84 12.60
CA SER A 304 10.46 27.14 11.74
C SER A 304 11.39 25.93 11.57
N ALA A 305 11.64 25.19 12.65
CA ALA A 305 12.45 23.99 12.61
C ALA A 305 11.78 22.87 11.79
N THR A 306 10.46 22.67 11.92
CA THR A 306 9.69 21.70 11.12
C THR A 306 9.79 22.02 9.63
N VAL A 307 9.52 23.26 9.24
CA VAL A 307 9.60 23.69 7.84
C VAL A 307 11.03 23.54 7.29
N LEU A 308 12.02 23.98 8.06
CA LEU A 308 13.42 23.88 7.68
C LEU A 308 13.86 22.41 7.53
N MET A 309 13.50 21.54 8.48
CA MET A 309 13.75 20.11 8.43
C MET A 309 13.16 19.47 7.15
N ILE A 310 11.87 19.74 6.86
CA ILE A 310 11.19 19.22 5.68
C ILE A 310 11.91 19.69 4.40
N ILE A 311 12.19 20.98 4.27
CA ILE A 311 12.86 21.53 3.08
C ILE A 311 14.24 20.90 2.87
N LEU A 312 15.04 20.79 3.92
CA LEU A 312 16.39 20.27 3.81
C LEU A 312 16.41 18.77 3.52
N LYS A 313 15.52 18.04 4.17
CA LYS A 313 15.37 16.62 3.91
C LYS A 313 14.85 16.39 2.49
N CYS A 314 13.88 17.18 2.03
CA CYS A 314 13.44 17.19 0.63
C CYS A 314 14.60 17.44 -0.34
N LEU A 315 15.42 18.45 -0.09
CA LEU A 315 16.57 18.78 -0.95
C LEU A 315 17.61 17.66 -0.97
N ALA A 316 17.92 17.08 0.19
CA ALA A 316 18.85 15.97 0.30
C ALA A 316 18.35 14.73 -0.48
N ILE A 317 17.10 14.33 -0.24
CA ILE A 317 16.47 13.18 -0.90
C ILE A 317 16.36 13.40 -2.41
N TYR A 318 15.92 14.61 -2.81
CA TYR A 318 15.88 14.99 -4.23
C TYR A 318 17.26 14.90 -4.88
N GLY A 319 18.29 15.46 -4.25
CA GLY A 319 19.66 15.42 -4.74
C GLY A 319 20.18 13.98 -4.93
N VAL A 320 19.96 13.12 -3.93
CA VAL A 320 20.33 11.71 -3.99
C VAL A 320 19.56 10.98 -5.09
N ALA A 321 18.26 11.23 -5.22
CA ALA A 321 17.44 10.61 -6.27
C ALA A 321 17.91 11.03 -7.67
N ARG A 322 18.24 12.31 -7.87
CA ARG A 322 18.77 12.82 -9.14
C ARG A 322 20.18 12.27 -9.44
N PHE A 323 21.02 12.14 -8.42
CA PHE A 323 22.32 11.49 -8.56
C PHE A 323 22.18 10.03 -9.00
N ALA A 324 21.15 9.35 -8.49
CA ALA A 324 20.79 7.99 -8.90
C ALA A 324 20.02 7.92 -10.24
N LYS A 325 20.05 9.00 -11.05
CA LYS A 325 19.40 9.11 -12.37
C LYS A 325 17.88 8.95 -12.36
N ALA A 326 17.21 9.20 -11.24
CA ALA A 326 15.75 9.24 -11.21
C ALA A 326 15.22 10.44 -12.03
N SER A 327 14.03 10.33 -12.61
CA SER A 327 13.35 11.45 -13.29
C SER A 327 13.09 12.59 -12.31
N HIS A 328 12.85 13.80 -12.82
CA HIS A 328 12.55 14.96 -11.98
C HIS A 328 11.31 14.72 -11.11
N HIS A 329 10.25 14.20 -11.72
CA HIS A 329 8.99 13.87 -11.06
C HIS A 329 9.19 12.80 -9.96
N THR A 330 9.84 11.67 -10.28
CA THR A 330 10.15 10.62 -9.31
C THR A 330 10.99 11.11 -8.14
N ALA A 331 11.95 12.01 -8.41
CA ALA A 331 12.82 12.56 -7.38
C ALA A 331 12.04 13.48 -6.42
N ILE A 332 11.15 14.34 -6.94
CA ILE A 332 10.28 15.19 -6.10
C ILE A 332 9.29 14.33 -5.33
N HIS A 333 8.63 13.36 -5.98
CA HIS A 333 7.68 12.46 -5.33
C HIS A 333 8.31 11.75 -4.13
N ARG A 334 9.49 11.15 -4.32
CA ARG A 334 10.25 10.53 -3.22
C ARG A 334 10.60 11.53 -2.12
N ALA A 335 11.07 12.72 -2.49
CA ALA A 335 11.45 13.75 -1.54
C ALA A 335 10.26 14.20 -0.68
N VAL A 336 9.10 14.43 -1.29
CA VAL A 336 7.88 14.83 -0.57
C VAL A 336 7.38 13.70 0.33
N LEU A 337 7.38 12.46 -0.15
CA LEU A 337 6.86 11.30 0.57
C LEU A 337 7.73 10.92 1.78
N MET A 338 9.06 11.14 1.72
CA MET A 338 10.01 10.72 2.75
C MET A 338 10.59 11.88 3.58
N SER A 339 10.06 13.10 3.47
CA SER A 339 10.63 14.28 4.14
C SER A 339 10.27 14.41 5.62
N GLN A 340 9.30 13.65 6.12
CA GLN A 340 8.91 13.65 7.54
C GLN A 340 9.90 12.86 8.41
N GLY A 341 9.85 13.13 9.73
CA GLY A 341 10.47 12.27 10.74
C GLY A 341 9.65 10.98 10.96
N GLY A 342 10.27 9.98 11.55
CA GLY A 342 9.65 8.68 11.82
C GLY A 342 9.47 8.36 13.30
N GLU A 343 8.78 7.25 13.56
CA GLU A 343 8.54 6.71 14.91
C GLU A 343 9.82 6.38 15.67
N PHE A 344 10.87 5.97 14.97
CA PHE A 344 12.16 5.66 15.59
C PHE A 344 12.89 6.90 16.11
N ALA A 345 12.52 8.10 15.64
CA ALA A 345 13.00 9.33 16.24
C ALA A 345 12.63 9.44 17.71
N PHE A 346 11.42 9.00 18.11
CA PHE A 346 10.99 9.02 19.52
C PHE A 346 11.87 8.14 20.38
N VAL A 347 12.18 6.93 19.91
CA VAL A 347 13.05 5.98 20.62
C VAL A 347 14.47 6.53 20.77
N LEU A 348 15.03 7.08 19.68
CA LEU A 348 16.37 7.66 19.68
C LEU A 348 16.48 8.87 20.61
N LEU A 349 15.50 9.77 20.54
CA LEU A 349 15.46 10.99 21.35
C LEU A 349 15.19 10.68 22.84
N ALA A 350 14.30 9.70 23.14
CA ALA A 350 14.06 9.23 24.50
C ALA A 350 15.33 8.60 25.09
N SER A 351 16.04 7.77 24.34
CA SER A 351 17.31 7.18 24.74
C SER A 351 18.37 8.26 25.00
N ALA A 352 18.45 9.29 24.15
CA ALA A 352 19.36 10.42 24.34
C ALA A 352 19.03 11.25 25.59
N ALA A 353 17.75 11.46 25.88
CA ALA A 353 17.30 12.14 27.09
C ALA A 353 17.57 11.32 28.36
N ALA A 354 17.32 10.02 28.35
CA ALA A 354 17.63 9.11 29.45
C ALA A 354 19.13 9.10 29.79
N GLN A 355 19.99 9.28 28.78
CA GLN A 355 21.44 9.39 28.92
C GLN A 355 21.94 10.82 29.12
N GLN A 356 21.04 11.79 29.35
CA GLN A 356 21.35 13.19 29.58
C GLN A 356 22.10 13.89 28.43
N ALA A 357 22.10 13.32 27.23
CA ALA A 357 22.67 13.94 26.04
C ALA A 357 21.81 15.11 25.52
N ILE A 358 20.51 15.09 25.80
CA ILE A 358 19.55 16.17 25.55
C ILE A 358 18.67 16.37 26.80
N ASN A 359 18.19 17.59 27.03
CA ASN A 359 17.29 17.89 28.14
C ASN A 359 15.80 17.64 27.77
N ALA A 360 14.92 17.67 28.77
CA ALA A 360 13.49 17.39 28.59
C ALA A 360 12.79 18.39 27.66
N GLU A 361 13.18 19.66 27.67
CA GLU A 361 12.62 20.70 26.80
C GLU A 361 12.97 20.44 25.33
N VAL A 362 14.21 20.08 25.07
CA VAL A 362 14.69 19.69 23.73
C VAL A 362 13.97 18.44 23.24
N LEU A 363 13.80 17.42 24.10
CA LEU A 363 13.03 16.22 23.78
C LEU A 363 11.60 16.57 23.36
N ALA A 364 10.90 17.40 24.16
CA ALA A 364 9.52 17.80 23.87
C ALA A 364 9.42 18.59 22.54
N ASN A 365 10.31 19.55 22.31
CA ASN A 365 10.34 20.34 21.06
C ASN A 365 10.61 19.44 19.85
N MET A 366 11.56 18.49 19.93
CA MET A 366 11.89 17.58 18.84
C MET A 366 10.78 16.58 18.55
N THR A 367 10.15 16.06 19.60
CA THR A 367 8.95 15.21 19.46
C THR A 367 7.84 15.95 18.73
N ALA A 368 7.59 17.21 19.09
CA ALA A 368 6.60 18.06 18.42
C ALA A 368 6.94 18.29 16.94
N ILE A 369 8.22 18.52 16.60
CA ILE A 369 8.69 18.69 15.22
C ILE A 369 8.41 17.42 14.40
N VAL A 370 8.73 16.23 14.95
CA VAL A 370 8.47 14.95 14.29
C VAL A 370 6.97 14.78 14.03
N VAL A 371 6.12 14.94 15.04
CA VAL A 371 4.66 14.76 14.88
C VAL A 371 4.09 15.78 13.89
N LEU A 372 4.48 17.05 13.95
CA LEU A 372 4.03 18.07 13.01
C LEU A 372 4.49 17.76 11.58
N SER A 373 5.69 17.22 11.40
CA SER A 373 6.16 16.80 10.08
C SER A 373 5.34 15.63 9.53
N MET A 374 4.93 14.68 10.38
CA MET A 374 4.03 13.61 10.00
C MET A 374 2.64 14.14 9.60
N ILE A 375 2.08 15.06 10.38
CA ILE A 375 0.79 15.71 10.07
C ILE A 375 0.86 16.46 8.72
N THR A 376 1.99 17.10 8.42
CA THR A 376 2.17 17.89 7.19
C THR A 376 2.29 17.02 5.93
N THR A 377 2.73 15.78 6.06
CA THR A 377 3.03 14.89 4.91
C THR A 377 1.84 14.65 3.99
N PRO A 378 0.62 14.28 4.45
CA PRO A 378 -0.52 14.09 3.57
C PRO A 378 -0.86 15.36 2.77
N PHE A 379 -0.74 16.54 3.39
CA PHE A 379 -0.94 17.82 2.69
C PHE A 379 0.13 18.09 1.64
N SER A 380 1.39 17.78 1.95
CA SER A 380 2.50 17.93 1.01
C SER A 380 2.34 17.00 -0.20
N VAL A 381 1.89 15.78 0.03
CA VAL A 381 1.60 14.80 -1.04
C VAL A 381 0.40 15.26 -1.88
N MET A 382 -0.68 15.73 -1.26
CA MET A 382 -1.84 16.28 -1.98
C MET A 382 -1.47 17.52 -2.81
N LEU A 383 -0.62 18.40 -2.26
CA LEU A 383 -0.11 19.58 -2.99
C LEU A 383 0.77 19.15 -4.16
N PHE A 384 1.63 18.15 -3.96
CA PHE A 384 2.43 17.58 -5.03
C PHE A 384 1.55 17.08 -6.18
N ASP A 385 0.52 16.28 -5.91
CA ASP A 385 -0.41 15.76 -6.91
C ASP A 385 -1.12 16.88 -7.69
N ARG A 386 -1.40 17.99 -7.00
CA ARG A 386 -2.07 19.13 -7.62
C ARG A 386 -1.14 19.97 -8.51
N CYS A 387 0.14 20.14 -8.07
CA CYS A 387 1.13 21.00 -8.74
C CYS A 387 1.92 20.24 -9.82
N PHE A 388 2.20 18.98 -9.56
CA PHE A 388 3.00 18.12 -10.42
C PHE A 388 2.13 16.97 -10.93
N LYS A 389 0.96 17.30 -11.50
CA LYS A 389 0.27 16.31 -12.33
C LYS A 389 1.27 15.85 -13.36
N GLU A 390 1.74 14.60 -13.21
CA GLU A 390 2.47 14.02 -14.31
C GLU A 390 1.64 14.22 -15.56
N PRO A 391 2.21 14.73 -16.62
CA PRO A 391 1.83 14.21 -17.88
C PRO A 391 2.29 12.75 -17.82
N ARG A 392 1.43 11.85 -17.37
CA ARG A 392 1.67 10.38 -17.33
C ARG A 392 2.10 9.83 -18.69
N ALA A 393 2.33 10.72 -19.63
CA ALA A 393 2.62 10.53 -21.03
C ALA A 393 4.07 10.26 -21.39
N ALA A 394 5.05 10.90 -20.70
CA ALA A 394 6.40 10.94 -21.27
C ALA A 394 7.19 9.62 -21.12
N ALA A 395 6.99 8.87 -20.04
CA ALA A 395 7.73 7.61 -19.86
C ALA A 395 7.10 6.42 -20.60
N ALA A 396 5.79 6.48 -20.89
CA ALA A 396 5.11 5.46 -21.69
C ALA A 396 5.20 5.73 -23.20
N VAL A 397 5.37 7.00 -23.58
CA VAL A 397 5.48 7.42 -25.00
C VAL A 397 6.86 7.06 -25.56
N ASP A 398 7.94 7.19 -24.79
CA ASP A 398 9.29 6.83 -25.27
C ASP A 398 9.43 5.33 -25.59
N ASP A 399 8.79 4.44 -24.81
CA ASP A 399 8.76 2.99 -25.10
C ASP A 399 7.77 2.62 -26.22
N VAL A 400 6.75 3.46 -26.45
CA VAL A 400 5.72 3.25 -27.48
C VAL A 400 6.14 3.86 -28.82
N GLU A 401 6.83 5.01 -28.82
CA GLU A 401 7.32 5.65 -30.07
C GLU A 401 8.44 4.85 -30.76
N GLU A 402 9.26 4.09 -30.00
CA GLU A 402 10.32 3.27 -30.61
C GLU A 402 9.76 2.07 -31.41
N HIS A 403 8.47 1.71 -31.24
CA HIS A 403 7.82 0.57 -31.89
C HIS A 403 6.52 0.89 -32.64
N ALA A 404 6.07 2.14 -32.64
CA ALA A 404 4.82 2.56 -33.26
C ALA A 404 4.78 2.37 -34.82
N GLY A 405 5.93 2.18 -35.46
CA GLY A 405 6.03 1.95 -36.91
C GLY A 405 5.67 0.54 -37.39
N GLU A 406 5.42 -0.42 -36.52
CA GLU A 406 5.20 -1.84 -36.86
C GLU A 406 3.80 -2.38 -36.54
N LEU A 407 2.85 -1.51 -36.16
CA LEU A 407 1.50 -1.89 -35.73
C LEU A 407 0.55 -2.11 -36.91
N ASN A 408 0.54 -3.32 -37.45
CA ASN A 408 -0.47 -3.79 -38.41
C ASN A 408 -1.21 -5.02 -37.87
N GLY A 409 -1.77 -4.95 -36.66
CA GLY A 409 -2.65 -5.99 -36.12
C GLY A 409 -4.11 -5.70 -36.53
N ASN A 410 -4.82 -6.70 -37.05
CA ASN A 410 -6.23 -6.57 -37.39
C ASN A 410 -7.12 -6.44 -36.15
N VAL A 411 -6.59 -6.85 -34.98
CA VAL A 411 -7.31 -6.85 -33.70
C VAL A 411 -6.43 -6.26 -32.60
N LEU A 412 -6.93 -5.25 -31.90
CA LEU A 412 -6.32 -4.71 -30.68
C LEU A 412 -7.09 -5.23 -29.45
N ILE A 413 -6.39 -5.85 -28.52
CA ILE A 413 -6.96 -6.26 -27.23
C ILE A 413 -6.45 -5.30 -26.14
N ILE A 414 -7.39 -4.63 -25.49
CA ILE A 414 -7.14 -3.72 -24.37
C ILE A 414 -7.51 -4.44 -23.06
N GLY A 415 -6.52 -4.72 -22.21
CA GLY A 415 -6.66 -5.56 -21.02
C GLY A 415 -6.42 -7.05 -21.32
N PHE A 416 -5.20 -7.53 -21.04
CA PHE A 416 -4.82 -8.93 -21.29
C PHE A 416 -4.85 -9.79 -20.03
N GLY A 417 -5.77 -9.48 -19.11
CA GLY A 417 -6.09 -10.29 -17.94
C GLY A 417 -6.79 -11.61 -18.32
N ARG A 418 -7.50 -12.21 -17.37
CA ARG A 418 -8.20 -13.51 -17.50
C ARG A 418 -9.09 -13.62 -18.75
N MET A 419 -9.86 -12.58 -19.04
CA MET A 419 -10.76 -12.57 -20.19
C MET A 419 -10.01 -12.30 -21.50
N GLY A 420 -9.12 -11.32 -21.53
CA GLY A 420 -8.35 -10.97 -22.73
C GLY A 420 -7.52 -12.13 -23.26
N GLN A 421 -6.90 -12.92 -22.38
CA GLN A 421 -6.18 -14.14 -22.75
C GLN A 421 -7.08 -15.17 -23.44
N VAL A 422 -8.29 -15.39 -22.95
CA VAL A 422 -9.23 -16.36 -23.57
C VAL A 422 -9.80 -15.82 -24.88
N VAL A 423 -10.17 -14.53 -24.91
CA VAL A 423 -10.69 -13.84 -26.12
C VAL A 423 -9.68 -13.88 -27.26
N SER A 424 -8.38 -13.76 -26.96
CA SER A 424 -7.32 -13.76 -27.98
C SER A 424 -7.21 -15.09 -28.75
N GLN A 425 -7.59 -16.22 -28.14
CA GLN A 425 -7.36 -17.55 -28.73
C GLN A 425 -8.17 -17.82 -30.00
N MET A 426 -9.41 -17.33 -30.07
CA MET A 426 -10.27 -17.55 -31.24
C MET A 426 -9.79 -16.77 -32.48
N PRO A 427 -9.51 -15.45 -32.38
CA PRO A 427 -8.93 -14.70 -33.49
C PRO A 427 -7.57 -15.24 -33.94
N LEU A 428 -6.69 -15.65 -32.99
CA LEU A 428 -5.41 -16.28 -33.33
C LEU A 428 -5.59 -17.58 -34.11
N ALA A 429 -6.49 -18.45 -33.67
CA ALA A 429 -6.80 -19.69 -34.36
C ALA A 429 -7.40 -19.45 -35.77
N TYR A 430 -8.05 -18.32 -35.96
CA TYR A 430 -8.57 -17.88 -37.27
C TYR A 430 -7.48 -17.26 -38.16
N GLY A 431 -6.29 -16.97 -37.61
CA GLY A 431 -5.17 -16.37 -38.34
C GLY A 431 -5.10 -14.84 -38.29
N ALA A 432 -5.81 -14.22 -37.35
CA ALA A 432 -5.71 -12.80 -37.13
C ALA A 432 -4.39 -12.41 -36.44
N THR A 433 -3.87 -11.23 -36.76
CA THR A 433 -2.76 -10.62 -36.04
C THR A 433 -3.29 -9.81 -34.86
N ILE A 434 -2.77 -10.07 -33.64
CA ILE A 434 -3.24 -9.44 -32.42
C ILE A 434 -2.15 -8.54 -31.85
N SER A 435 -2.54 -7.32 -31.49
CA SER A 435 -1.78 -6.40 -30.65
C SER A 435 -2.45 -6.30 -29.28
N ILE A 436 -1.67 -6.14 -28.21
CA ILE A 436 -2.16 -6.09 -26.85
C ILE A 436 -1.74 -4.76 -26.23
N LEU A 437 -2.68 -4.10 -25.55
CA LEU A 437 -2.44 -2.92 -24.72
C LEU A 437 -2.87 -3.24 -23.29
N ASP A 438 -1.93 -3.15 -22.34
CA ASP A 438 -2.21 -3.37 -20.92
C ASP A 438 -1.42 -2.37 -20.06
N ASN A 439 -1.92 -2.06 -18.87
CA ASN A 439 -1.26 -1.21 -17.90
C ASN A 439 -0.52 -2.00 -16.79
N ASP A 440 -0.55 -3.33 -16.84
CA ASP A 440 0.16 -4.22 -15.92
C ASP A 440 1.46 -4.73 -16.54
N PRO A 441 2.63 -4.33 -15.99
CA PRO A 441 3.93 -4.77 -16.50
C PRO A 441 4.15 -6.29 -16.44
N ASP A 442 3.57 -6.99 -15.46
CA ASP A 442 3.72 -8.43 -15.30
C ASP A 442 2.95 -9.18 -16.37
N ILE A 443 1.74 -8.74 -16.67
CA ILE A 443 0.92 -9.28 -17.77
C ILE A 443 1.64 -9.06 -19.12
N ILE A 444 2.26 -7.91 -19.31
CA ILE A 444 3.03 -7.56 -20.52
C ILE A 444 4.23 -8.48 -20.71
N ASN A 445 4.99 -8.73 -19.63
CA ASN A 445 6.15 -9.61 -19.73
C ASN A 445 5.73 -11.05 -20.08
N VAL A 446 4.67 -11.55 -19.47
CA VAL A 446 4.11 -12.88 -19.81
C VAL A 446 3.64 -12.92 -21.26
N ALA A 447 2.92 -11.91 -21.74
CA ALA A 447 2.44 -11.88 -23.11
C ALA A 447 3.59 -11.82 -24.14
N ARG A 448 4.69 -11.11 -23.85
CA ARG A 448 5.92 -11.10 -24.67
C ARG A 448 6.57 -12.48 -24.78
N GLU A 449 6.63 -13.23 -23.67
CA GLU A 449 7.17 -14.61 -23.67
C GLU A 449 6.38 -15.55 -24.61
N TYR A 450 5.07 -15.27 -24.78
CA TYR A 450 4.22 -16.00 -25.73
C TYR A 450 4.23 -15.42 -27.15
N GLY A 451 5.11 -14.46 -27.43
CA GLY A 451 5.30 -13.90 -28.78
C GLY A 451 4.26 -12.89 -29.23
N PHE A 452 3.45 -12.34 -28.32
CA PHE A 452 2.51 -11.27 -28.64
C PHE A 452 3.23 -9.92 -28.81
N LYS A 453 2.71 -9.08 -29.72
CA LYS A 453 3.07 -7.67 -29.76
C LYS A 453 2.33 -6.94 -28.64
N VAL A 454 3.06 -6.39 -27.68
CA VAL A 454 2.47 -5.87 -26.43
C VAL A 454 2.93 -4.44 -26.20
N TYR A 455 2.00 -3.57 -25.79
CA TYR A 455 2.23 -2.20 -25.42
C TYR A 455 1.85 -1.98 -23.96
N TYR A 456 2.69 -1.24 -23.26
CA TYR A 456 2.41 -0.80 -21.91
C TYR A 456 1.73 0.57 -21.95
N GLY A 457 0.54 0.73 -21.37
CA GLY A 457 -0.10 2.02 -21.23
C GLY A 457 -1.51 1.98 -20.68
N ASP A 458 -1.97 3.14 -20.20
CA ASP A 458 -3.34 3.34 -19.73
C ASP A 458 -4.25 3.70 -20.91
N ALA A 459 -5.08 2.75 -21.34
CA ALA A 459 -5.99 2.90 -22.47
C ALA A 459 -7.11 3.94 -22.24
N THR A 460 -7.32 4.43 -21.02
CA THR A 460 -8.26 5.54 -20.78
C THR A 460 -7.79 6.86 -21.37
N ARG A 461 -6.56 6.91 -21.87
CA ARG A 461 -5.89 8.09 -22.44
C ARG A 461 -5.92 8.02 -23.96
N ALA A 462 -6.35 9.10 -24.57
CA ALA A 462 -6.42 9.21 -26.03
C ALA A 462 -5.05 9.11 -26.71
N ASP A 463 -3.99 9.72 -26.13
CA ASP A 463 -2.63 9.67 -26.67
C ASP A 463 -2.04 8.24 -26.66
N VAL A 464 -2.34 7.44 -25.65
CA VAL A 464 -1.93 6.02 -25.59
C VAL A 464 -2.68 5.19 -26.63
N LEU A 465 -3.97 5.46 -26.85
CA LEU A 465 -4.76 4.80 -27.89
C LEU A 465 -4.23 5.16 -29.29
N HIS A 466 -3.90 6.42 -29.56
CA HIS A 466 -3.25 6.85 -30.82
C HIS A 466 -1.94 6.08 -31.05
N ALA A 467 -1.05 6.05 -30.03
CA ALA A 467 0.21 5.34 -30.08
C ALA A 467 0.06 3.82 -30.24
N SER A 468 -1.03 3.23 -29.73
CA SER A 468 -1.33 1.80 -29.92
C SER A 468 -1.89 1.44 -31.30
N GLY A 469 -2.06 2.40 -32.21
CA GLY A 469 -2.49 2.17 -33.59
C GLY A 469 -4.00 1.98 -33.77
N VAL A 470 -4.82 2.44 -32.81
CA VAL A 470 -6.30 2.37 -32.90
C VAL A 470 -6.84 2.97 -34.19
N GLU A 471 -6.18 4.00 -34.74
CA GLU A 471 -6.57 4.66 -36.01
C GLU A 471 -6.64 3.70 -37.22
N HIS A 472 -5.82 2.65 -37.21
CA HIS A 472 -5.67 1.69 -38.29
C HIS A 472 -6.20 0.30 -37.95
N THR A 473 -6.84 0.14 -36.77
CA THR A 473 -7.35 -1.14 -36.28
C THR A 473 -8.83 -1.29 -36.62
N ASP A 474 -9.21 -2.41 -37.25
CA ASP A 474 -10.60 -2.69 -37.60
C ASP A 474 -11.44 -3.14 -36.40
N ILE A 475 -10.83 -3.87 -35.49
CA ILE A 475 -11.53 -4.51 -34.36
C ILE A 475 -10.77 -4.22 -33.04
N VAL A 476 -11.48 -3.68 -32.07
CA VAL A 476 -10.95 -3.46 -30.73
C VAL A 476 -11.75 -4.26 -29.71
N ALA A 477 -11.07 -5.09 -28.91
CA ALA A 477 -11.66 -5.84 -27.81
C ALA A 477 -11.24 -5.24 -26.46
N VAL A 478 -12.17 -4.61 -25.75
CA VAL A 478 -11.94 -3.97 -24.46
C VAL A 478 -12.30 -4.97 -23.35
N CYS A 479 -11.27 -5.49 -22.65
CA CYS A 479 -11.38 -6.54 -21.65
C CYS A 479 -10.94 -6.08 -20.24
N VAL A 480 -10.91 -4.77 -19.99
CA VAL A 480 -10.51 -4.20 -18.69
C VAL A 480 -11.51 -4.53 -17.58
N ASP A 481 -11.02 -4.58 -16.34
CA ASP A 481 -11.83 -4.95 -15.16
C ASP A 481 -12.71 -3.79 -14.68
N ASP A 482 -12.23 -2.53 -14.79
CA ASP A 482 -12.96 -1.37 -14.32
C ASP A 482 -14.01 -0.88 -15.32
N GLY A 483 -15.26 -0.86 -14.87
CA GLY A 483 -16.40 -0.52 -15.73
C GLY A 483 -16.44 0.95 -16.17
N GLU A 484 -15.95 1.89 -15.36
CA GLU A 484 -15.89 3.31 -15.74
C GLU A 484 -14.78 3.56 -16.76
N SER A 485 -13.64 2.91 -16.57
CA SER A 485 -12.55 2.93 -17.55
C SER A 485 -12.98 2.32 -18.88
N ALA A 486 -13.73 1.20 -18.87
CA ALA A 486 -14.25 0.59 -20.09
C ALA A 486 -15.11 1.58 -20.91
N VAL A 487 -16.00 2.33 -20.26
CA VAL A 487 -16.84 3.33 -20.95
C VAL A 487 -15.98 4.42 -21.57
N ARG A 488 -15.03 5.01 -20.82
CA ARG A 488 -14.11 6.04 -21.34
C ARG A 488 -13.27 5.55 -22.51
N ILE A 489 -12.80 4.31 -22.45
CA ILE A 489 -12.03 3.71 -23.54
C ILE A 489 -12.87 3.62 -24.80
N VAL A 490 -14.13 3.15 -24.71
CA VAL A 490 -15.05 3.07 -25.84
C VAL A 490 -15.29 4.44 -26.46
N GLU A 491 -15.61 5.46 -25.65
CA GLU A 491 -15.82 6.83 -26.09
C GLU A 491 -14.59 7.39 -26.82
N ASN A 492 -13.39 7.18 -26.27
CA ASN A 492 -12.14 7.60 -26.87
C ASN A 492 -11.85 6.87 -28.20
N ILE A 493 -12.12 5.56 -28.28
CA ILE A 493 -11.93 4.78 -29.52
C ILE A 493 -12.82 5.34 -30.63
N HIS A 494 -14.11 5.55 -30.37
CA HIS A 494 -15.03 6.11 -31.37
C HIS A 494 -14.66 7.53 -31.77
N HIS A 495 -14.07 8.32 -30.87
CA HIS A 495 -13.58 9.66 -31.20
C HIS A 495 -12.35 9.60 -32.14
N ILE A 496 -11.46 8.62 -31.95
CA ILE A 496 -10.22 8.44 -32.71
C ILE A 496 -10.51 7.72 -34.02
N ASN A 497 -11.23 6.61 -33.99
CA ASN A 497 -11.58 5.77 -35.13
C ASN A 497 -13.07 5.39 -35.10
N PRO A 498 -13.95 6.20 -35.71
CA PRO A 498 -15.39 5.94 -35.76
C PRO A 498 -15.78 4.65 -36.49
N ASN A 499 -14.87 4.09 -37.30
CA ASN A 499 -15.12 2.88 -38.10
C ASN A 499 -14.69 1.59 -37.38
N ALA A 500 -13.95 1.69 -36.27
CA ALA A 500 -13.53 0.52 -35.51
C ALA A 500 -14.74 -0.17 -34.89
N LYS A 501 -14.80 -1.49 -35.00
CA LYS A 501 -15.79 -2.29 -34.28
C LYS A 501 -15.31 -2.57 -32.85
N VAL A 502 -16.08 -2.12 -31.86
CA VAL A 502 -15.71 -2.16 -30.47
C VAL A 502 -16.50 -3.24 -29.73
N PHE A 503 -15.78 -4.30 -29.30
CA PHE A 503 -16.30 -5.43 -28.52
C PHE A 503 -15.90 -5.23 -27.08
N VAL A 504 -16.85 -5.21 -26.13
CA VAL A 504 -16.55 -4.83 -24.76
C VAL A 504 -17.05 -5.84 -23.74
N ARG A 505 -16.23 -6.13 -22.76
CA ARG A 505 -16.59 -6.84 -21.55
C ARG A 505 -17.36 -5.90 -20.60
N ALA A 506 -18.52 -6.33 -20.16
CA ALA A 506 -19.25 -5.68 -19.08
C ALA A 506 -19.14 -6.52 -17.79
N TRP A 507 -18.77 -5.87 -16.71
CA TRP A 507 -18.70 -6.50 -15.40
C TRP A 507 -20.09 -6.98 -14.93
N ASP A 508 -21.06 -6.10 -15.01
CA ASP A 508 -22.43 -6.35 -14.60
C ASP A 508 -23.44 -5.79 -15.61
N ARG A 509 -24.71 -5.86 -15.25
CA ARG A 509 -25.81 -5.37 -16.09
C ARG A 509 -25.84 -3.84 -16.20
N ARG A 510 -25.50 -3.08 -15.14
CA ARG A 510 -25.43 -1.63 -15.16
C ARG A 510 -24.34 -1.14 -16.10
N ASN A 511 -23.17 -1.75 -15.97
CA ASN A 511 -22.04 -1.45 -16.84
C ASN A 511 -22.37 -1.77 -18.31
N ALA A 512 -23.06 -2.91 -18.57
CA ALA A 512 -23.52 -3.24 -19.92
C ALA A 512 -24.44 -2.17 -20.52
N LEU A 513 -25.37 -1.59 -19.73
CA LEU A 513 -26.24 -0.51 -20.19
C LEU A 513 -25.45 0.78 -20.48
N ALA A 514 -24.44 1.10 -19.67
CA ALA A 514 -23.57 2.25 -19.92
C ALA A 514 -22.74 2.09 -21.21
N LEU A 515 -22.20 0.89 -21.45
CA LEU A 515 -21.44 0.57 -22.66
C LEU A 515 -22.28 0.58 -23.94
N VAL A 516 -23.54 0.15 -23.88
CA VAL A 516 -24.48 0.30 -25.01
C VAL A 516 -24.78 1.77 -25.29
N LYS A 517 -24.88 2.62 -24.26
CA LYS A 517 -25.03 4.06 -24.43
C LYS A 517 -23.79 4.74 -25.01
N ALA A 518 -22.61 4.18 -24.74
CA ALA A 518 -21.33 4.60 -25.33
C ALA A 518 -21.14 4.03 -26.76
N GLU A 519 -22.19 3.43 -27.35
CA GLU A 519 -22.24 2.92 -28.73
C GLU A 519 -21.30 1.74 -29.02
N ALA A 520 -20.94 0.93 -27.98
CA ALA A 520 -20.19 -0.30 -28.21
C ALA A 520 -20.97 -1.26 -29.14
N ASP A 521 -20.32 -1.79 -30.19
CA ASP A 521 -20.94 -2.69 -31.19
C ASP A 521 -21.39 -4.02 -30.59
N PHE A 522 -20.62 -4.53 -29.63
CA PHE A 522 -20.95 -5.77 -28.95
C PHE A 522 -20.55 -5.71 -27.48
N VAL A 523 -21.51 -6.02 -26.63
CA VAL A 523 -21.29 -6.06 -25.18
C VAL A 523 -21.56 -7.45 -24.64
N VAL A 524 -20.54 -8.05 -23.99
CA VAL A 524 -20.68 -9.34 -23.32
C VAL A 524 -20.58 -9.17 -21.82
N ARG A 525 -21.60 -9.68 -21.08
CA ARG A 525 -21.54 -9.73 -19.62
C ARG A 525 -20.70 -10.93 -19.17
N GLU A 526 -19.64 -10.67 -18.42
CA GLU A 526 -18.60 -11.64 -18.06
C GLU A 526 -19.16 -12.96 -17.51
N THR A 527 -20.07 -12.88 -16.56
CA THR A 527 -20.58 -14.08 -15.85
C THR A 527 -21.83 -14.67 -16.47
N PHE A 528 -22.49 -14.02 -17.42
CA PHE A 528 -23.81 -14.42 -17.88
C PHE A 528 -23.82 -15.82 -18.49
N TYR A 529 -22.95 -16.07 -19.46
CA TYR A 529 -22.91 -17.35 -20.18
C TYR A 529 -22.41 -18.51 -19.31
N SER A 530 -21.42 -18.26 -18.47
CA SER A 530 -20.93 -19.25 -17.51
C SER A 530 -21.98 -19.58 -16.44
N SER A 531 -22.74 -18.60 -15.97
CA SER A 531 -23.85 -18.81 -15.03
C SER A 531 -25.00 -19.57 -15.67
N MET A 532 -25.34 -19.28 -16.94
CA MET A 532 -26.33 -20.05 -17.67
C MET A 532 -25.90 -21.52 -17.81
N LYS A 533 -24.62 -21.77 -18.17
CA LYS A 533 -24.08 -23.13 -18.25
C LYS A 533 -24.12 -23.85 -16.91
N MET A 534 -23.79 -23.18 -15.81
CA MET A 534 -23.93 -23.76 -14.47
C MET A 534 -25.39 -24.05 -14.11
N GLY A 535 -26.32 -23.16 -14.50
CA GLY A 535 -27.75 -23.35 -14.36
C GLY A 535 -28.24 -24.60 -15.11
N ASP A 536 -27.75 -24.82 -16.33
CA ASP A 536 -28.08 -26.05 -17.11
C ASP A 536 -27.68 -27.32 -16.37
N GLU A 537 -26.47 -27.34 -15.77
CA GLU A 537 -26.03 -28.55 -15.02
C GLU A 537 -26.84 -28.77 -13.72
N ILE A 538 -27.28 -27.68 -13.07
CA ILE A 538 -28.17 -27.74 -11.90
C ILE A 538 -29.54 -28.33 -12.32
N VAL A 539 -30.14 -27.87 -13.43
CA VAL A 539 -31.43 -28.34 -13.93
C VAL A 539 -31.35 -29.82 -14.34
N LYS A 540 -30.22 -30.26 -14.95
CA LYS A 540 -29.96 -31.66 -15.21
C LYS A 540 -29.90 -32.50 -13.93
N ALA A 541 -29.19 -31.99 -12.89
CA ALA A 541 -29.08 -32.67 -11.60
C ALA A 541 -30.43 -32.80 -10.87
N LEU A 542 -31.39 -31.91 -11.17
CA LEU A 542 -32.77 -32.00 -10.71
C LEU A 542 -33.61 -33.05 -11.48
N GLY A 543 -33.04 -33.73 -12.49
CA GLY A 543 -33.68 -34.80 -13.22
C GLY A 543 -34.40 -34.39 -14.51
N ALA A 544 -34.19 -33.16 -14.99
CA ALA A 544 -34.82 -32.70 -16.23
C ALA A 544 -34.29 -33.44 -17.47
N SER A 545 -35.18 -33.75 -18.38
CA SER A 545 -34.83 -34.27 -19.71
C SER A 545 -34.13 -33.21 -20.57
N VAL A 546 -33.45 -33.64 -21.63
CA VAL A 546 -32.75 -32.73 -22.57
C VAL A 546 -33.71 -31.73 -23.21
N GLN A 547 -34.96 -32.11 -23.45
CA GLN A 547 -35.97 -31.21 -24.02
C GLN A 547 -36.45 -30.16 -23.04
N GLU A 548 -36.73 -30.54 -21.81
CA GLU A 548 -37.08 -29.62 -20.71
C GLU A 548 -35.96 -28.64 -20.41
N LEU A 549 -34.71 -29.14 -20.36
CA LEU A 549 -33.55 -28.27 -20.18
C LEU A 549 -33.46 -27.21 -21.24
N ARG A 550 -33.57 -27.57 -22.52
CA ARG A 550 -33.54 -26.60 -23.63
C ARG A 550 -34.66 -25.57 -23.49
N ALA A 551 -35.88 -26.00 -23.19
CA ALA A 551 -37.01 -25.11 -23.02
C ALA A 551 -36.79 -24.11 -21.86
N VAL A 552 -36.23 -24.53 -20.74
CA VAL A 552 -35.91 -23.66 -19.60
C VAL A 552 -34.78 -22.72 -19.96
N HIS A 553 -33.73 -23.20 -20.61
CA HIS A 553 -32.58 -22.38 -21.05
C HIS A 553 -33.02 -21.24 -21.98
N ASP A 554 -33.80 -21.58 -23.03
CA ASP A 554 -34.29 -20.59 -23.98
C ASP A 554 -35.21 -19.59 -23.31
N LYS A 555 -36.11 -20.02 -22.44
CA LYS A 555 -37.00 -19.15 -21.67
C LYS A 555 -36.23 -18.11 -20.83
N VAL A 556 -35.20 -18.55 -20.11
CA VAL A 556 -34.39 -17.67 -19.26
C VAL A 556 -33.58 -16.70 -20.10
N ARG A 557 -32.96 -17.20 -21.19
CA ARG A 557 -32.20 -16.37 -22.13
C ARG A 557 -33.05 -15.30 -22.79
N ASP A 558 -34.24 -15.67 -23.26
CA ASP A 558 -35.12 -14.76 -23.99
C ASP A 558 -35.77 -13.72 -23.03
N ALA A 559 -36.12 -14.13 -21.81
CA ALA A 559 -36.56 -13.20 -20.76
C ALA A 559 -35.46 -12.19 -20.37
N ASP A 560 -34.19 -12.62 -20.34
CA ASP A 560 -33.07 -11.73 -20.07
C ASP A 560 -32.84 -10.72 -21.20
N LYS A 561 -32.95 -11.15 -22.46
CA LYS A 561 -32.87 -10.27 -23.65
C LYS A 561 -33.97 -9.21 -23.64
N GLU A 562 -35.22 -9.63 -23.43
CA GLU A 562 -36.37 -8.74 -23.37
C GLU A 562 -36.23 -7.70 -22.22
N ARG A 563 -35.80 -8.16 -21.07
CA ARG A 563 -35.53 -7.30 -19.93
C ARG A 563 -34.42 -6.27 -20.25
N PHE A 564 -33.36 -6.70 -20.92
CA PHE A 564 -32.26 -5.82 -21.30
C PHE A 564 -32.71 -4.75 -22.29
N ALA A 565 -33.53 -5.12 -23.29
CA ALA A 565 -34.12 -4.17 -24.23
C ALA A 565 -35.05 -3.14 -23.55
N LEU A 566 -35.85 -3.57 -22.58
CA LEU A 566 -36.72 -2.67 -21.80
C LEU A 566 -35.89 -1.68 -20.96
N GLU A 567 -34.80 -2.13 -20.35
CA GLU A 567 -33.91 -1.27 -19.57
C GLU A 567 -33.17 -0.24 -20.44
N ILE A 568 -32.73 -0.62 -21.65
CA ILE A 568 -32.19 0.33 -22.63
C ILE A 568 -33.23 1.39 -23.00
N ALA A 569 -34.50 1.01 -23.14
CA ALA A 569 -35.61 1.91 -23.41
C ALA A 569 -36.07 2.76 -22.21
N GLY A 570 -35.40 2.68 -21.06
CA GLY A 570 -35.76 3.41 -19.82
C GLY A 570 -36.95 2.84 -19.04
N LYS A 571 -37.40 1.61 -19.36
CA LYS A 571 -38.55 0.94 -18.75
C LYS A 571 -38.18 -0.09 -17.69
N GLU A 572 -37.38 0.30 -16.71
CA GLU A 572 -36.81 -0.60 -15.69
C GLU A 572 -37.88 -1.37 -14.90
N PHE A 573 -39.02 -0.73 -14.57
CA PHE A 573 -40.12 -1.35 -13.81
C PHE A 573 -40.79 -2.50 -14.60
N GLU A 574 -40.95 -2.34 -15.91
CA GLU A 574 -41.51 -3.39 -16.76
C GLU A 574 -40.56 -4.60 -16.85
N GLY A 575 -39.26 -4.37 -16.93
CA GLY A 575 -38.24 -5.41 -16.95
C GLY A 575 -38.19 -6.26 -15.67
N ARG A 576 -38.51 -5.72 -14.51
CA ARG A 576 -38.53 -6.48 -13.25
C ARG A 576 -39.56 -7.61 -13.24
N ARG A 577 -40.64 -7.50 -14.00
CA ARG A 577 -41.69 -8.54 -14.08
C ARG A 577 -41.20 -9.83 -14.79
N LEU A 578 -40.14 -9.74 -15.53
CA LEU A 578 -39.53 -10.87 -16.25
C LEU A 578 -38.57 -11.71 -15.37
N LEU A 579 -38.28 -11.24 -14.15
CA LEU A 579 -37.47 -12.00 -13.20
C LEU A 579 -38.28 -13.16 -12.61
N LEU A 580 -37.74 -14.36 -12.72
CA LEU A 580 -38.27 -15.54 -12.04
C LEU A 580 -37.90 -15.44 -10.55
N GLY A 581 -38.89 -15.45 -9.68
CA GLY A 581 -38.72 -15.40 -8.22
C GLY A 581 -39.50 -16.53 -7.54
N ASN A 582 -39.09 -16.86 -6.30
CA ASN A 582 -39.79 -17.84 -5.45
C ASN A 582 -41.14 -17.34 -4.89
N ILE A 583 -41.62 -16.19 -5.33
CA ILE A 583 -42.92 -15.68 -4.94
C ILE A 583 -43.95 -16.57 -5.63
N LYS A 584 -44.66 -17.42 -4.87
CA LYS A 584 -45.86 -18.10 -5.35
C LYS A 584 -46.78 -17.03 -5.93
N LYS A 585 -47.06 -17.06 -7.24
CA LYS A 585 -48.22 -16.39 -7.79
C LYS A 585 -49.42 -16.96 -7.07
N ASN A 586 -49.97 -16.21 -6.12
CA ASN A 586 -51.33 -16.49 -5.67
C ASN A 586 -52.20 -16.38 -6.92
N SER A 587 -52.66 -17.54 -7.36
CA SER A 587 -53.64 -17.75 -8.44
C SER A 587 -54.93 -17.01 -8.13
#